data_88c744ffd2091f1099537193fbcd8a0c
#
_entry.id   88c744ffd2091f1099537193fbcd8a0c
#
_cell.length_a   1.000
_cell.length_b   1.000
_cell.length_c   1.000
_cell.angle_alpha   90.00
_cell.angle_beta   90.00
_cell.angle_gamma   90.00
#
_symmetry.space_group_name_H-M   'P 1'
#
loop_
_entity.id
_entity.type
_entity.pdbx_description
1 polymer ?
#
loop_
_entity_poly.entity_id
_entity_poly.type
_entity_poly.pdbx_seq_one_letter_code
_entity_poly.pdbx_strand_id
1 'polypeptide(L)'
;MVGPGTFLARMSRMVSRISISGHNNLNILDQPGPALIVVNHTTVVDVIVVIGSLHRLGFTTDGPCVGTCNHRRHIRPVGTSDMWDFPVAKQVCTGSGIIPTDQHDGRGAYRAALAALRNGEVVLIYPEGDVKINEEASPRSWRPGASGLAKAAEMPVVPIVHHDTRKLGNGTVKRSILMSFANVLRRPKIKLHIGSAVNTGDLNHLSISEVTVRLEESLFDTWSQLTST
;
A
#
# COMPACT_ATOMS: atom_id res chain seq x y z
N MET A 1 23.13 -0.77 9.56
CA MET A 1 22.54 -1.42 8.36
C MET A 1 21.38 -0.55 7.87
N VAL A 2 21.22 -0.39 6.54
CA VAL A 2 20.07 0.34 5.98
C VAL A 2 18.86 -0.56 6.11
N GLY A 3 17.77 -0.06 6.70
CA GLY A 3 16.54 -0.83 6.83
C GLY A 3 15.88 -1.11 5.48
N PRO A 4 15.04 -2.17 5.39
CA PRO A 4 14.40 -2.58 4.14
C PRO A 4 13.53 -1.49 3.51
N GLY A 5 12.77 -0.73 4.30
CA GLY A 5 11.96 0.38 3.82
C GLY A 5 12.81 1.52 3.25
N THR A 6 13.91 1.84 3.92
CA THR A 6 14.91 2.79 3.41
C THR A 6 15.52 2.30 2.09
N PHE A 7 15.79 1.00 1.96
CA PHE A 7 16.27 0.41 0.71
C PHE A 7 15.24 0.58 -0.42
N LEU A 8 13.97 0.24 -0.18
CA LEU A 8 12.89 0.42 -1.16
C LEU A 8 12.71 1.89 -1.55
N ALA A 9 12.84 2.81 -0.59
CA ALA A 9 12.78 4.25 -0.86
C ALA A 9 13.93 4.72 -1.77
N ARG A 10 15.14 4.21 -1.58
CA ARG A 10 16.28 4.50 -2.46
C ARG A 10 16.06 3.91 -3.86
N MET A 11 15.61 2.66 -3.94
CA MET A 11 15.26 2.00 -5.20
C MET A 11 14.22 2.81 -5.99
N SER A 12 13.13 3.23 -5.36
CA SER A 12 12.08 4.00 -6.02
C SER A 12 12.60 5.30 -6.63
N ARG A 13 13.54 5.99 -5.95
CA ARG A 13 14.18 7.21 -6.46
C ARG A 13 15.11 6.94 -7.65
N MET A 14 15.78 5.80 -7.65
CA MET A 14 16.69 5.44 -8.74
C MET A 14 15.93 5.11 -10.03
N VAL A 15 14.82 4.36 -9.90
CA VAL A 15 14.12 3.80 -11.07
C VAL A 15 12.96 4.68 -11.57
N SER A 16 12.55 5.72 -10.83
CA SER A 16 11.41 6.56 -11.21
C SER A 16 11.50 8.00 -10.72
N ARG A 17 10.65 8.85 -11.31
CA ARG A 17 10.34 10.21 -10.83
C ARG A 17 8.91 10.21 -10.33
N ILE A 18 8.73 10.22 -9.00
CA ILE A 18 7.41 10.16 -8.40
C ILE A 18 6.92 11.55 -8.04
N SER A 19 5.78 11.94 -8.60
CA SER A 19 5.01 13.11 -8.20
C SER A 19 3.94 12.67 -7.20
N ILE A 20 3.90 13.31 -6.03
CA ILE A 20 2.96 12.99 -4.96
C ILE A 20 2.05 14.20 -4.74
N SER A 21 0.73 13.97 -4.74
CA SER A 21 -0.28 14.98 -4.42
C SER A 21 -1.20 14.48 -3.29
N GLY A 22 -1.93 15.40 -2.64
CA GLY A 22 -2.81 15.08 -1.53
C GLY A 22 -2.11 14.64 -0.23
N HIS A 23 -0.81 14.92 -0.07
CA HIS A 23 -0.02 14.44 1.08
C HIS A 23 -0.54 14.94 2.44
N ASN A 24 -1.28 16.06 2.49
CA ASN A 24 -1.89 16.56 3.72
C ASN A 24 -2.97 15.60 4.26
N ASN A 25 -3.57 14.77 3.41
CA ASN A 25 -4.56 13.76 3.83
C ASN A 25 -3.95 12.66 4.71
N LEU A 26 -2.62 12.53 4.72
CA LEU A 26 -1.92 11.62 5.65
C LEU A 26 -1.80 12.17 7.08
N ASN A 27 -2.18 13.42 7.35
CA ASN A 27 -2.09 13.98 8.70
C ASN A 27 -3.02 13.26 9.69
N ILE A 28 -4.08 12.61 9.20
CA ILE A 28 -4.92 11.73 10.02
C ILE A 28 -4.13 10.58 10.64
N LEU A 29 -3.09 10.11 9.97
CA LEU A 29 -2.23 9.02 10.45
C LEU A 29 -1.28 9.46 11.58
N ASP A 30 -1.11 10.75 11.83
CA ASP A 30 -0.29 11.25 12.96
C ASP A 30 -1.03 11.08 14.28
N GLN A 31 -2.34 10.93 14.25
CA GLN A 31 -3.13 10.61 15.43
C GLN A 31 -2.85 9.18 15.90
N PRO A 32 -2.77 8.95 17.23
CA PRO A 32 -2.66 7.59 17.75
C PRO A 32 -3.92 6.79 17.42
N GLY A 33 -3.76 5.50 17.20
CA GLY A 33 -4.88 4.59 16.90
C GLY A 33 -4.69 3.84 15.57
N PRO A 34 -5.57 2.88 15.26
CA PRO A 34 -5.49 2.11 14.03
C PRO A 34 -5.81 2.97 12.81
N ALA A 35 -5.22 2.61 11.67
CA ALA A 35 -5.60 3.16 10.38
C ALA A 35 -5.33 2.16 9.26
N LEU A 36 -6.14 2.20 8.21
CA LEU A 36 -5.97 1.36 7.03
C LEU A 36 -5.62 2.23 5.83
N ILE A 37 -4.54 1.90 5.15
CA ILE A 37 -4.21 2.46 3.84
C ILE A 37 -4.63 1.45 2.78
N VAL A 38 -5.42 1.88 1.81
CA VAL A 38 -5.88 1.05 0.69
C VAL A 38 -5.29 1.59 -0.61
N VAL A 39 -4.75 0.70 -1.45
CA VAL A 39 -4.02 1.10 -2.66
C VAL A 39 -4.49 0.27 -3.84
N ASN A 40 -4.64 0.88 -5.02
CA ASN A 40 -4.89 0.13 -6.26
C ASN A 40 -3.67 -0.71 -6.66
N HIS A 41 -3.89 -1.86 -7.33
CA HIS A 41 -2.83 -2.83 -7.64
C HIS A 41 -2.75 -3.13 -9.14
N THR A 42 -1.70 -2.65 -9.78
CA THR A 42 -1.53 -2.78 -11.23
C THR A 42 -0.31 -3.59 -11.64
N THR A 43 0.69 -3.72 -10.77
CA THR A 43 1.93 -4.46 -11.02
C THR A 43 2.63 -4.83 -9.71
N VAL A 44 3.45 -5.86 -9.73
CA VAL A 44 4.24 -6.31 -8.57
C VAL A 44 5.23 -5.25 -8.04
N VAL A 45 5.57 -4.24 -8.84
CA VAL A 45 6.48 -3.15 -8.44
C VAL A 45 5.78 -1.97 -7.76
N ASP A 46 4.45 -1.98 -7.66
CA ASP A 46 3.67 -0.92 -6.99
C ASP A 46 4.14 -0.72 -5.55
N VAL A 47 4.45 -1.81 -4.86
CA VAL A 47 4.97 -1.81 -3.49
C VAL A 47 6.20 -0.92 -3.33
N ILE A 48 7.13 -0.97 -4.30
CA ILE A 48 8.36 -0.14 -4.27
C ILE A 48 8.00 1.34 -4.37
N VAL A 49 7.06 1.68 -5.25
CA VAL A 49 6.60 3.06 -5.47
C VAL A 49 5.87 3.59 -4.25
N VAL A 50 4.91 2.82 -3.74
CA VAL A 50 4.06 3.25 -2.61
C VAL A 50 4.86 3.36 -1.32
N ILE A 51 5.61 2.31 -0.94
CA ILE A 51 6.46 2.34 0.27
C ILE A 51 7.53 3.43 0.13
N GLY A 52 8.17 3.54 -1.03
CA GLY A 52 9.15 4.59 -1.28
C GLY A 52 8.57 6.01 -1.15
N SER A 53 7.31 6.21 -1.56
CA SER A 53 6.61 7.48 -1.42
C SER A 53 6.25 7.78 0.04
N LEU A 54 5.70 6.81 0.75
CA LEU A 54 5.36 6.95 2.16
C LEU A 54 6.61 7.21 3.02
N HIS A 55 7.72 6.54 2.71
CA HIS A 55 9.00 6.80 3.39
C HIS A 55 9.51 8.24 3.16
N ARG A 56 9.32 8.81 1.95
CA ARG A 56 9.64 10.23 1.66
C ARG A 56 8.77 11.19 2.47
N LEU A 57 7.57 10.79 2.85
CA LEU A 57 6.63 11.55 3.66
C LEU A 57 6.80 11.31 5.17
N GLY A 58 7.86 10.61 5.57
CA GLY A 58 8.24 10.41 6.97
C GLY A 58 7.68 9.15 7.63
N PHE A 59 6.98 8.29 6.89
CA PHE A 59 6.55 6.99 7.41
C PHE A 59 7.64 5.93 7.23
N THR A 60 7.56 4.82 7.95
CA THR A 60 8.53 3.73 7.80
C THR A 60 7.86 2.36 7.80
N THR A 61 8.49 1.41 7.12
CA THR A 61 8.20 -0.01 7.25
C THR A 61 9.35 -0.77 7.94
N ASP A 62 10.40 -0.05 8.34
CA ASP A 62 11.56 -0.62 9.02
C ASP A 62 11.20 -0.77 10.50
N GLY A 63 10.66 -1.85 10.95
CA GLY A 63 10.40 -2.26 12.32
C GLY A 63 10.16 -1.18 13.41
N PRO A 64 9.78 -1.53 14.60
CA PRO A 64 9.61 -0.55 15.67
C PRO A 64 10.97 0.07 16.00
N CYS A 65 11.02 1.37 15.96
CA CYS A 65 12.20 2.12 16.37
C CYS A 65 12.53 1.91 17.86
N VAL A 66 13.76 1.57 18.15
CA VAL A 66 14.30 1.60 19.50
C VAL A 66 15.03 2.94 19.68
N GLY A 67 14.45 3.85 20.45
CA GLY A 67 15.02 5.18 20.72
C GLY A 67 14.25 6.33 20.05
N THR A 68 14.87 7.51 19.94
CA THR A 68 14.29 8.70 19.29
C THR A 68 14.20 8.49 17.78
N CYS A 69 13.01 8.21 17.28
CA CYS A 69 12.77 7.98 15.88
C CYS A 69 12.25 9.23 15.19
N ASN A 70 12.85 9.55 14.06
CA ASN A 70 12.47 10.68 13.25
C ASN A 70 11.38 10.30 12.19
N HIS A 71 10.57 9.26 12.51
CA HIS A 71 9.50 8.78 11.63
C HIS A 71 8.13 9.09 12.24
N ARG A 72 7.18 9.46 11.38
CA ARG A 72 5.80 9.75 11.79
C ARG A 72 5.13 8.52 12.38
N ARG A 73 5.06 7.42 11.63
CA ARG A 73 4.51 6.13 12.10
C ARG A 73 5.07 4.95 11.33
N HIS A 74 5.01 3.77 11.95
CA HIS A 74 5.28 2.50 11.30
C HIS A 74 4.06 2.00 10.54
N ILE A 75 4.28 1.55 9.30
CA ILE A 75 3.26 0.98 8.43
C ILE A 75 3.59 -0.48 8.17
N ARG A 76 2.59 -1.36 8.30
CA ARG A 76 2.70 -2.79 8.02
C ARG A 76 1.97 -3.16 6.73
N PRO A 77 2.69 -3.36 5.63
CA PRO A 77 2.08 -3.81 4.39
C PRO A 77 1.60 -5.27 4.49
N VAL A 78 0.51 -5.59 3.79
CA VAL A 78 0.11 -6.97 3.52
C VAL A 78 0.65 -7.35 2.15
N GLY A 79 1.38 -8.45 2.06
CA GLY A 79 2.02 -8.90 0.82
C GLY A 79 1.90 -10.40 0.58
N THR A 80 1.92 -10.82 -0.69
CA THR A 80 1.82 -12.25 -1.04
C THR A 80 2.99 -13.06 -0.48
N SER A 81 2.70 -14.26 0.02
CA SER A 81 3.69 -15.21 0.55
C SER A 81 4.74 -15.64 -0.49
N ASP A 82 4.42 -15.59 -1.79
CA ASP A 82 5.34 -15.94 -2.88
C ASP A 82 6.62 -15.09 -2.87
N MET A 83 6.58 -13.90 -2.25
CA MET A 83 7.76 -13.05 -2.08
C MET A 83 8.82 -13.69 -1.17
N TRP A 84 8.42 -14.59 -0.27
CA TRP A 84 9.34 -15.28 0.65
C TRP A 84 10.12 -16.40 -0.02
N ASP A 85 9.76 -16.83 -1.23
CA ASP A 85 10.49 -17.84 -2.01
C ASP A 85 11.81 -17.28 -2.57
N PHE A 86 11.94 -15.96 -2.63
CA PHE A 86 13.16 -15.30 -3.09
C PHE A 86 14.01 -14.85 -1.89
N PRO A 87 15.27 -15.31 -1.74
CA PRO A 87 16.09 -15.04 -0.55
C PRO A 87 16.22 -13.55 -0.18
N VAL A 88 16.45 -12.69 -1.20
CA VAL A 88 16.55 -11.24 -0.99
C VAL A 88 15.21 -10.63 -0.61
N ALA A 89 14.12 -11.01 -1.30
CA ALA A 89 12.79 -10.53 -1.00
C ALA A 89 12.34 -10.99 0.39
N LYS A 90 12.62 -12.24 0.78
CA LYS A 90 12.37 -12.77 2.12
C LYS A 90 13.00 -11.89 3.20
N GLN A 91 14.28 -11.54 3.05
CA GLN A 91 14.98 -10.71 4.01
C GLN A 91 14.36 -9.30 4.12
N VAL A 92 13.99 -8.69 2.98
CA VAL A 92 13.29 -7.40 2.92
C VAL A 92 11.92 -7.50 3.56
N CYS A 93 11.11 -8.48 3.21
CA CYS A 93 9.74 -8.66 3.70
C CYS A 93 9.72 -8.90 5.22
N THR A 94 10.60 -9.77 5.72
CA THR A 94 10.70 -10.06 7.16
C THR A 94 11.16 -8.84 7.94
N GLY A 95 12.17 -8.14 7.44
CA GLY A 95 12.70 -6.92 8.10
C GLY A 95 11.77 -5.72 8.04
N SER A 96 10.85 -5.68 7.06
CA SER A 96 9.82 -4.63 6.94
C SER A 96 8.54 -4.93 7.72
N GLY A 97 8.46 -6.03 8.47
CA GLY A 97 7.24 -6.41 9.20
C GLY A 97 6.02 -6.64 8.30
N ILE A 98 6.25 -7.00 7.03
CA ILE A 98 5.17 -7.31 6.08
C ILE A 98 4.37 -8.50 6.58
N ILE A 99 3.05 -8.38 6.56
CA ILE A 99 2.11 -9.46 6.90
C ILE A 99 1.97 -10.37 5.68
N PRO A 100 2.42 -11.64 5.76
CA PRO A 100 2.28 -12.56 4.63
C PRO A 100 0.83 -12.94 4.41
N THR A 101 0.40 -12.97 3.15
CA THR A 101 -0.90 -13.49 2.75
C THR A 101 -0.75 -14.61 1.74
N ASP A 102 -1.46 -15.70 1.96
CA ASP A 102 -1.63 -16.76 0.97
C ASP A 102 -2.79 -16.37 0.03
N GLN A 103 -2.59 -16.54 -1.27
CA GLN A 103 -3.62 -16.25 -2.26
C GLN A 103 -4.86 -17.17 -2.13
N HIS A 104 -4.67 -18.37 -1.58
CA HIS A 104 -5.72 -19.38 -1.38
C HIS A 104 -6.35 -19.32 0.00
N ASP A 105 -5.63 -18.84 1.02
CA ASP A 105 -6.15 -18.68 2.38
C ASP A 105 -5.75 -17.31 2.98
N GLY A 106 -6.56 -16.30 2.74
CA GLY A 106 -6.39 -14.98 3.32
C GLY A 106 -6.74 -14.85 4.80
N ARG A 107 -7.25 -15.94 5.46
CA ARG A 107 -7.71 -15.87 6.87
C ARG A 107 -6.56 -15.60 7.84
N GLY A 108 -5.38 -16.15 7.58
CA GLY A 108 -4.18 -15.89 8.37
C GLY A 108 -3.78 -14.43 8.32
N ALA A 109 -3.69 -13.88 7.11
CA ALA A 109 -3.38 -12.49 6.86
C ALA A 109 -4.42 -11.54 7.48
N TYR A 110 -5.72 -11.86 7.34
CA TYR A 110 -6.80 -11.09 7.95
C TYR A 110 -6.65 -11.00 9.48
N ARG A 111 -6.41 -12.15 10.15
CA ARG A 111 -6.21 -12.18 11.61
C ARG A 111 -4.99 -11.39 12.04
N ALA A 112 -3.88 -11.51 11.31
CA ALA A 112 -2.65 -10.78 11.61
C ALA A 112 -2.82 -9.26 11.38
N ALA A 113 -3.49 -8.86 10.32
CA ALA A 113 -3.81 -7.47 10.04
C ALA A 113 -4.75 -6.89 11.10
N LEU A 114 -5.79 -7.63 11.49
CA LEU A 114 -6.71 -7.19 12.56
C LEU A 114 -6.01 -7.06 13.91
N ALA A 115 -5.08 -7.98 14.23
CA ALA A 115 -4.28 -7.88 15.45
C ALA A 115 -3.39 -6.64 15.44
N ALA A 116 -2.72 -6.34 14.31
CA ALA A 116 -1.92 -5.14 14.13
C ALA A 116 -2.76 -3.86 14.32
N LEU A 117 -3.93 -3.81 13.69
CA LEU A 117 -4.86 -2.68 13.84
C LEU A 117 -5.34 -2.51 15.30
N ARG A 118 -5.69 -3.59 15.98
CA ARG A 118 -6.07 -3.54 17.41
C ARG A 118 -4.95 -3.07 18.33
N ASN A 119 -3.70 -3.25 17.92
CA ASN A 119 -2.52 -2.69 18.59
C ASN A 119 -2.27 -1.21 18.21
N GLY A 120 -3.17 -0.59 17.47
CA GLY A 120 -3.03 0.81 17.05
C GLY A 120 -2.04 1.03 15.90
N GLU A 121 -1.67 -0.04 15.17
CA GLU A 121 -0.75 0.08 14.04
C GLU A 121 -1.48 0.56 12.76
N VAL A 122 -0.69 1.04 11.78
CA VAL A 122 -1.19 1.34 10.43
C VAL A 122 -0.94 0.14 9.53
N VAL A 123 -1.99 -0.36 8.88
CA VAL A 123 -1.88 -1.46 7.92
C VAL A 123 -2.08 -0.92 6.50
N LEU A 124 -1.27 -1.39 5.55
CA LEU A 124 -1.41 -1.09 4.13
C LEU A 124 -1.82 -2.37 3.38
N ILE A 125 -2.88 -2.29 2.60
CA ILE A 125 -3.43 -3.42 1.85
C ILE A 125 -3.77 -3.03 0.41
N TYR A 126 -3.61 -3.98 -0.49
CA TYR A 126 -4.13 -3.94 -1.86
C TYR A 126 -5.44 -4.72 -1.90
N PRO A 127 -6.61 -4.05 -1.81
CA PRO A 127 -7.88 -4.75 -1.56
C PRO A 127 -8.37 -5.58 -2.75
N GLU A 128 -7.85 -5.32 -3.94
CA GLU A 128 -8.13 -6.10 -5.16
C GLU A 128 -7.64 -7.55 -5.04
N GLY A 129 -6.64 -7.79 -4.19
CA GLY A 129 -6.15 -9.11 -3.79
C GLY A 129 -5.36 -9.86 -4.85
N ASP A 130 -5.19 -9.29 -6.04
CA ASP A 130 -4.41 -9.88 -7.13
C ASP A 130 -3.95 -8.80 -8.13
N VAL A 131 -2.79 -9.02 -8.75
CA VAL A 131 -2.27 -8.16 -9.81
C VAL A 131 -2.90 -8.57 -11.13
N LYS A 132 -4.00 -7.94 -11.51
CA LYS A 132 -4.53 -8.09 -12.87
C LYS A 132 -4.27 -6.82 -13.67
N ILE A 133 -3.65 -6.98 -14.81
CA ILE A 133 -3.38 -5.87 -15.71
C ILE A 133 -4.66 -5.61 -16.49
N ASN A 134 -5.33 -4.51 -16.21
CA ASN A 134 -6.35 -3.96 -17.09
C ASN A 134 -5.75 -2.86 -17.97
N GLU A 135 -6.40 -2.55 -19.09
CA GLU A 135 -5.87 -1.55 -20.05
C GLU A 135 -5.79 -0.16 -19.43
N GLU A 136 -6.76 0.21 -18.61
CA GLU A 136 -6.87 1.53 -18.00
C GLU A 136 -6.06 1.70 -16.72
N ALA A 137 -5.60 0.60 -16.12
CA ALA A 137 -4.97 0.58 -14.79
C ALA A 137 -5.84 1.19 -13.67
N SER A 138 -7.15 1.27 -13.89
CA SER A 138 -8.13 1.76 -12.91
C SER A 138 -8.28 0.80 -11.73
N PRO A 139 -8.71 1.28 -10.56
CA PRO A 139 -9.09 0.42 -9.44
C PRO A 139 -10.19 -0.56 -9.82
N ARG A 140 -10.20 -1.71 -9.20
CA ARG A 140 -11.14 -2.81 -9.45
C ARG A 140 -11.89 -3.18 -8.18
N SER A 141 -12.88 -4.05 -8.34
CA SER A 141 -13.66 -4.57 -7.23
C SER A 141 -12.79 -5.24 -6.17
N TRP A 142 -13.14 -5.01 -4.93
CA TRP A 142 -12.39 -5.46 -3.77
C TRP A 142 -12.82 -6.85 -3.30
N ARG A 143 -11.88 -7.53 -2.68
CA ARG A 143 -12.20 -8.66 -1.80
C ARG A 143 -12.70 -8.11 -0.45
N PRO A 144 -13.71 -8.74 0.18
CA PRO A 144 -14.36 -8.19 1.38
C PRO A 144 -13.47 -8.08 2.62
N GLY A 145 -12.25 -8.63 2.56
CA GLY A 145 -11.30 -8.61 3.68
C GLY A 145 -10.93 -7.21 4.16
N ALA A 146 -10.68 -6.28 3.24
CA ALA A 146 -10.33 -4.90 3.59
C ALA A 146 -11.49 -4.18 4.29
N SER A 147 -12.71 -4.32 3.77
CA SER A 147 -13.92 -3.73 4.35
C SER A 147 -14.28 -4.37 5.70
N GLY A 148 -14.04 -5.68 5.83
CA GLY A 148 -14.18 -6.37 7.11
C GLY A 148 -13.21 -5.86 8.17
N LEU A 149 -11.94 -5.60 7.80
CA LEU A 149 -10.95 -4.98 8.71
C LEU A 149 -11.38 -3.56 9.11
N ALA A 150 -11.77 -2.75 8.13
CA ALA A 150 -12.19 -1.38 8.33
C ALA A 150 -13.34 -1.28 9.34
N LYS A 151 -14.37 -2.13 9.16
CA LYS A 151 -15.52 -2.19 10.06
C LYS A 151 -15.15 -2.73 11.45
N ALA A 152 -14.32 -3.78 11.53
CA ALA A 152 -13.97 -4.43 12.79
C ALA A 152 -13.10 -3.57 13.73
N ALA A 153 -12.39 -2.57 13.19
CA ALA A 153 -11.49 -1.71 13.95
C ALA A 153 -11.94 -0.24 14.01
N GLU A 154 -13.08 0.12 13.38
CA GLU A 154 -13.70 1.47 13.43
C GLU A 154 -12.68 2.60 13.20
N MET A 155 -11.93 2.54 12.11
CA MET A 155 -10.77 3.36 11.89
C MET A 155 -10.85 4.18 10.60
N PRO A 156 -10.05 5.24 10.45
CA PRO A 156 -9.92 5.91 9.16
C PRO A 156 -9.30 4.99 8.11
N VAL A 157 -9.89 5.01 6.91
CA VAL A 157 -9.36 4.37 5.71
C VAL A 157 -8.86 5.43 4.76
N VAL A 158 -7.57 5.39 4.42
CA VAL A 158 -6.93 6.38 3.53
C VAL A 158 -6.72 5.75 2.16
N PRO A 159 -7.42 6.21 1.11
CA PRO A 159 -7.21 5.74 -0.25
C PRO A 159 -5.93 6.37 -0.83
N ILE A 160 -5.09 5.54 -1.42
CA ILE A 160 -3.92 5.98 -2.20
C ILE A 160 -4.03 5.36 -3.60
N VAL A 161 -3.86 6.17 -4.62
CA VAL A 161 -3.84 5.70 -5.99
C VAL A 161 -2.54 6.08 -6.66
N HIS A 162 -2.10 5.22 -7.55
CA HIS A 162 -0.94 5.50 -8.41
C HIS A 162 -1.26 5.18 -9.86
N HIS A 163 -0.61 5.91 -10.76
CA HIS A 163 -0.73 5.73 -12.19
C HIS A 163 0.65 5.57 -12.82
N ASP A 164 0.70 4.85 -13.94
CA ASP A 164 1.92 4.65 -14.74
C ASP A 164 2.97 3.70 -14.13
N THR A 165 2.71 3.04 -13.01
CA THR A 165 3.67 2.09 -12.40
C THR A 165 4.02 0.94 -13.33
N ARG A 166 3.15 0.58 -14.27
CA ARG A 166 3.44 -0.40 -15.33
C ARG A 166 4.62 -0.02 -16.22
N LYS A 167 4.99 1.27 -16.28
CA LYS A 167 6.21 1.73 -16.94
C LYS A 167 7.48 1.23 -16.25
N LEU A 168 7.41 0.91 -14.95
CA LEU A 168 8.53 0.35 -14.18
C LEU A 168 8.67 -1.15 -14.37
N GLY A 169 7.57 -1.87 -14.48
CA GLY A 169 7.56 -3.29 -14.67
C GLY A 169 6.16 -3.80 -14.98
N ASN A 170 6.08 -4.78 -15.85
CA ASN A 170 4.84 -5.38 -16.32
C ASN A 170 5.02 -6.87 -16.54
N GLY A 171 4.01 -7.67 -16.22
CA GLY A 171 4.04 -9.11 -16.35
C GLY A 171 4.72 -9.81 -15.17
N THR A 172 5.59 -10.79 -15.44
CA THR A 172 6.22 -11.60 -14.38
C THR A 172 7.21 -10.83 -13.53
N VAL A 173 7.44 -11.30 -12.28
CA VAL A 173 8.44 -10.71 -11.36
C VAL A 173 9.82 -10.58 -12.01
N LYS A 174 10.29 -11.63 -12.69
CA LYS A 174 11.61 -11.63 -13.38
C LYS A 174 11.69 -10.53 -14.44
N ARG A 175 10.65 -10.39 -15.27
CA ARG A 175 10.57 -9.34 -16.30
C ARG A 175 10.54 -7.95 -15.66
N SER A 176 9.78 -7.78 -14.59
CA SER A 176 9.68 -6.51 -13.86
C SER A 176 11.01 -6.09 -13.24
N ILE A 177 11.78 -7.02 -12.69
CA ILE A 177 13.12 -6.77 -12.18
C ILE A 177 14.04 -6.30 -13.32
N LEU A 178 14.05 -6.99 -14.46
CA LEU A 178 14.89 -6.62 -15.62
C LEU A 178 14.52 -5.22 -16.14
N MET A 179 13.21 -4.92 -16.26
CA MET A 179 12.75 -3.59 -16.66
C MET A 179 13.16 -2.51 -15.65
N SER A 180 13.19 -2.82 -14.36
CA SER A 180 13.62 -1.88 -13.33
C SER A 180 15.08 -1.46 -13.51
N PHE A 181 15.98 -2.35 -13.95
CA PHE A 181 17.35 -1.98 -14.29
C PHE A 181 17.42 -1.02 -15.48
N ALA A 182 16.64 -1.28 -16.54
CA ALA A 182 16.56 -0.35 -17.68
C ALA A 182 15.99 1.02 -17.29
N ASN A 183 15.12 1.05 -16.29
CA ASN A 183 14.48 2.27 -15.78
C ASN A 183 15.40 3.16 -14.94
N VAL A 184 16.55 2.68 -14.48
CA VAL A 184 17.58 3.52 -13.84
C VAL A 184 17.99 4.66 -14.79
N LEU A 185 18.06 4.40 -16.09
CA LEU A 185 18.40 5.41 -17.11
C LEU A 185 17.17 6.23 -17.54
N ARG A 186 16.02 5.57 -17.71
CA ARG A 186 14.78 6.21 -18.23
C ARG A 186 14.04 7.02 -17.20
N ARG A 187 13.99 6.56 -15.96
CA ARG A 187 13.29 7.16 -14.81
C ARG A 187 11.90 7.68 -15.19
N PRO A 188 10.95 6.78 -15.55
CA PRO A 188 9.62 7.19 -15.95
C PRO A 188 8.93 8.01 -14.86
N LYS A 189 8.05 8.91 -15.29
CA LYS A 189 7.21 9.70 -14.38
C LYS A 189 6.09 8.80 -13.87
N ILE A 190 5.91 8.77 -12.56
CA ILE A 190 4.83 8.08 -11.86
C ILE A 190 4.06 9.13 -11.07
N LYS A 191 2.74 9.10 -11.18
CA LYS A 191 1.86 9.93 -10.37
C LYS A 191 1.33 9.10 -9.20
N LEU A 192 1.28 9.70 -8.01
CA LEU A 192 0.64 9.13 -6.82
C LEU A 192 -0.23 10.21 -6.19
N HIS A 193 -1.46 9.87 -5.86
CA HIS A 193 -2.39 10.76 -5.18
C HIS A 193 -2.95 10.08 -3.92
N ILE A 194 -3.04 10.88 -2.85
CA ILE A 194 -3.58 10.46 -1.56
C ILE A 194 -4.93 11.16 -1.41
N GLY A 195 -5.98 10.38 -1.41
CA GLY A 195 -7.35 10.86 -1.25
C GLY A 195 -7.71 11.17 0.20
N SER A 196 -8.88 11.76 0.38
CA SER A 196 -9.42 12.05 1.72
C SER A 196 -9.76 10.77 2.46
N ALA A 197 -9.46 10.73 3.75
CA ALA A 197 -9.78 9.57 4.59
C ALA A 197 -11.30 9.41 4.75
N VAL A 198 -11.75 8.16 4.71
CA VAL A 198 -13.12 7.75 5.06
C VAL A 198 -13.12 7.27 6.50
N ASN A 199 -13.93 7.88 7.35
CA ASN A 199 -14.11 7.42 8.73
C ASN A 199 -15.13 6.27 8.75
N THR A 200 -14.71 5.07 9.14
CA THR A 200 -15.59 3.91 9.13
C THR A 200 -16.50 3.81 10.37
N GLY A 201 -16.26 4.60 11.41
CA GLY A 201 -17.20 4.74 12.53
C GLY A 201 -18.59 5.18 12.08
N ASP A 202 -18.66 6.05 11.07
CA ASP A 202 -19.91 6.52 10.48
C ASP A 202 -20.64 5.45 9.65
N LEU A 203 -19.96 4.36 9.32
CA LEU A 203 -20.45 3.26 8.48
C LEU A 203 -20.85 2.01 9.27
N ASN A 204 -20.86 2.07 10.60
CA ASN A 204 -21.12 0.91 11.47
C ASN A 204 -22.48 0.27 11.27
N HIS A 205 -23.47 1.06 10.86
CA HIS A 205 -24.83 0.59 10.58
C HIS A 205 -24.96 -0.17 9.25
N LEU A 206 -23.97 -0.05 8.37
CA LEU A 206 -23.96 -0.69 7.05
C LEU A 206 -23.48 -2.16 7.13
N SER A 207 -23.90 -2.98 6.20
CA SER A 207 -23.34 -4.32 5.97
C SER A 207 -21.90 -4.23 5.43
N ILE A 208 -21.13 -5.33 5.50
CA ILE A 208 -19.77 -5.37 4.92
C ILE A 208 -19.81 -5.08 3.41
N SER A 209 -20.84 -5.53 2.71
CA SER A 209 -20.99 -5.29 1.27
C SER A 209 -21.19 -3.80 0.98
N GLU A 210 -22.04 -3.11 1.74
CA GLU A 210 -22.26 -1.67 1.57
C GLU A 210 -21.02 -0.86 1.94
N VAL A 211 -20.30 -1.24 2.99
CA VAL A 211 -18.99 -0.65 3.33
C VAL A 211 -17.99 -0.87 2.19
N THR A 212 -17.98 -2.05 1.56
CA THR A 212 -17.10 -2.32 0.41
C THR A 212 -17.39 -1.36 -0.72
N VAL A 213 -18.65 -1.21 -1.12
CA VAL A 213 -19.05 -0.28 -2.19
C VAL A 213 -18.60 1.14 -1.86
N ARG A 214 -18.82 1.60 -0.63
CA ARG A 214 -18.45 2.95 -0.21
C ARG A 214 -16.96 3.23 -0.26
N LEU A 215 -16.15 2.24 0.12
CA LEU A 215 -14.71 2.36 0.07
C LEU A 215 -14.15 2.23 -1.36
N GLU A 216 -14.77 1.39 -2.21
CA GLU A 216 -14.46 1.32 -3.63
C GLU A 216 -14.72 2.66 -4.34
N GLU A 217 -15.88 3.27 -4.08
CA GLU A 217 -16.22 4.62 -4.58
C GLU A 217 -15.15 5.64 -4.18
N SER A 218 -14.74 5.66 -2.91
CA SER A 218 -13.71 6.58 -2.44
C SER A 218 -12.36 6.38 -3.15
N LEU A 219 -11.96 5.13 -3.40
CA LEU A 219 -10.73 4.85 -4.16
C LEU A 219 -10.88 5.27 -5.62
N PHE A 220 -12.03 5.03 -6.24
CA PHE A 220 -12.30 5.41 -7.62
C PHE A 220 -12.35 6.93 -7.80
N ASP A 221 -12.98 7.66 -6.87
CA ASP A 221 -12.98 9.12 -6.87
C ASP A 221 -11.56 9.68 -6.77
N THR A 222 -10.75 9.07 -5.88
CA THR A 222 -9.32 9.42 -5.75
C THR A 222 -8.55 9.16 -7.06
N TRP A 223 -8.85 8.06 -7.76
CA TRP A 223 -8.30 7.75 -9.07
C TRP A 223 -8.71 8.78 -10.13
N SER A 224 -9.98 9.15 -10.16
CA SER A 224 -10.50 10.14 -11.09
C SER A 224 -9.83 11.50 -10.92
N GLN A 225 -9.58 11.92 -9.68
CA GLN A 225 -8.83 13.15 -9.39
C GLN A 225 -7.38 13.10 -9.92
N LEU A 226 -6.73 11.93 -9.83
CA LEU A 226 -5.36 11.77 -10.34
C LEU A 226 -5.29 11.81 -11.86
N THR A 227 -6.29 11.27 -12.56
CA THR A 227 -6.31 11.13 -14.01
C THR A 227 -6.84 12.36 -14.73
N SER A 228 -7.60 13.22 -14.03
CA SER A 228 -8.11 14.51 -14.57
C SER A 228 -7.08 15.63 -14.55
N THR A 229 -5.91 15.43 -13.92
CA THR A 229 -4.80 16.37 -13.78
C THR A 229 -3.62 15.97 -14.68
#